data_47f8db7905d1c8a5b4dc133b2837f994
#
_entry.id   47f8db7905d1c8a5b4dc133b2837f994
#
_cell.length_a   1.000
_cell.length_b   1.000
_cell.length_c   1.000
_cell.angle_alpha   90.00
_cell.angle_beta   90.00
_cell.angle_gamma   90.00
#
_symmetry.space_group_name_H-M   'P 1'
#
loop_
_entity.id
_entity.type
_entity.pdbx_description
1 polymer ?
#
loop_
_entity_poly.entity_id
_entity_poly.type
_entity_poly.pdbx_seq_one_letter_code
_entity_poly.pdbx_strand_id
1 'polypeptide(L)'
;MPNILNERRVISVIVLNESSVLSRITSLFAARGYNIESLTVAPIPNSDMSHITIATNGSTKLMEQITKQLHKLIPVYKVIEHEEMVEKEMVLAKFPIAENLADISVLSAAYNGGVVNVGEEMIIVMVADEPKRIKHFIEAAQRYNPCEIVCGGVVAIER
;
A
#
# COMPACT_ATOMS: atom_id res chain seq x y z
N MET A 1 -18.72 19.78 -18.76
CA MET A 1 -17.32 19.73 -18.33
C MET A 1 -17.02 18.32 -17.86
N PRO A 2 -16.02 17.66 -18.39
CA PRO A 2 -15.67 16.34 -17.87
C PRO A 2 -15.25 16.51 -16.43
N ASN A 3 -15.92 15.81 -15.55
CA ASN A 3 -15.62 15.74 -14.13
C ASN A 3 -14.21 15.15 -14.02
N ILE A 4 -13.23 15.98 -13.65
CA ILE A 4 -11.86 15.52 -13.36
C ILE A 4 -11.94 14.87 -11.99
N LEU A 5 -12.49 13.65 -11.96
CA LEU A 5 -12.50 12.84 -10.76
C LEU A 5 -11.04 12.48 -10.45
N ASN A 6 -10.55 13.01 -9.35
CA ASN A 6 -9.32 12.53 -8.74
C ASN A 6 -9.61 11.10 -8.26
N GLU A 7 -9.26 10.12 -9.08
CA GLU A 7 -9.42 8.71 -8.76
C GLU A 7 -8.11 8.16 -8.19
N ARG A 8 -8.25 7.26 -7.23
CA ARG A 8 -7.12 6.49 -6.74
C ARG A 8 -6.61 5.58 -7.86
N ARG A 9 -5.32 5.65 -8.12
CA ARG A 9 -4.63 4.86 -9.15
C ARG A 9 -3.45 4.11 -8.53
N VAL A 10 -3.19 2.93 -9.06
CA VAL A 10 -2.05 2.10 -8.68
C VAL A 10 -1.17 1.88 -9.89
N ILE A 11 0.12 2.14 -9.72
CA ILE A 11 1.14 1.94 -10.74
C ILE A 11 2.17 0.95 -10.22
N SER A 12 2.46 -0.08 -11.01
CA SER A 12 3.59 -0.97 -10.78
C SER A 12 4.76 -0.59 -11.67
N VAL A 13 5.93 -0.43 -11.09
CA VAL A 13 7.16 -0.07 -11.81
C VAL A 13 8.22 -1.13 -11.56
N ILE A 14 8.71 -1.73 -12.63
CA ILE A 14 9.84 -2.66 -12.57
C ILE A 14 11.10 -1.87 -12.90
N VAL A 15 12.06 -1.91 -12.00
CA VAL A 15 13.30 -1.12 -12.07
C VAL A 15 14.52 -1.98 -11.79
N LEU A 16 15.69 -1.52 -12.23
CA LEU A 16 16.96 -2.07 -11.75
C LEU A 16 17.10 -1.81 -10.24
N ASN A 17 17.57 -2.80 -9.49
CA ASN A 17 17.78 -2.68 -8.05
C ASN A 17 19.06 -1.87 -7.75
N GLU A 18 18.98 -0.57 -7.96
CA GLU A 18 20.04 0.40 -7.72
C GLU A 18 19.64 1.40 -6.63
N SER A 19 20.60 1.82 -5.81
CA SER A 19 20.35 2.69 -4.67
C SER A 19 19.71 4.04 -4.97
N SER A 20 19.89 4.56 -6.18
CA SER A 20 19.38 5.89 -6.58
C SER A 20 17.99 5.87 -7.24
N VAL A 21 17.46 4.71 -7.59
CA VAL A 21 16.23 4.61 -8.40
C VAL A 21 15.01 5.13 -7.65
N LEU A 22 14.83 4.70 -6.41
CA LEU A 22 13.72 5.13 -5.58
C LEU A 22 13.72 6.66 -5.39
N SER A 23 14.87 7.24 -5.13
CA SER A 23 15.04 8.69 -5.00
C SER A 23 14.64 9.44 -6.27
N ARG A 24 15.02 8.93 -7.43
CA ARG A 24 14.65 9.53 -8.74
C ARG A 24 13.14 9.47 -8.98
N ILE A 25 12.51 8.35 -8.68
CA ILE A 25 11.05 8.16 -8.84
C ILE A 25 10.29 9.09 -7.90
N THR A 26 10.64 9.10 -6.61
CA THR A 26 9.98 9.97 -5.63
C THR A 26 10.17 11.45 -5.94
N SER A 27 11.35 11.84 -6.41
CA SER A 27 11.65 13.21 -6.84
C SER A 27 10.79 13.63 -8.05
N LEU A 28 10.50 12.72 -8.96
CA LEU A 28 9.63 13.00 -10.11
C LEU A 28 8.21 13.35 -9.66
N PHE A 29 7.67 12.62 -8.67
CA PHE A 29 6.36 12.93 -8.09
C PHE A 29 6.39 14.26 -7.34
N ALA A 30 7.40 14.47 -6.50
CA ALA A 30 7.56 15.69 -5.71
C ALA A 30 7.68 16.95 -6.58
N ALA A 31 8.49 16.91 -7.64
CA ALA A 31 8.71 18.04 -8.55
C ALA A 31 7.43 18.51 -9.25
N ARG A 32 6.42 17.65 -9.36
CA ARG A 32 5.13 17.97 -9.99
C ARG A 32 4.00 18.17 -8.99
N GLY A 33 4.30 18.12 -7.69
CA GLY A 33 3.29 18.27 -6.65
C GLY A 33 2.31 17.10 -6.56
N TYR A 34 2.70 15.91 -7.01
CA TYR A 34 1.88 14.71 -6.93
C TYR A 34 2.05 14.05 -5.58
N ASN A 35 0.94 13.70 -4.94
CA ASN A 35 0.97 13.02 -3.66
C ASN A 35 1.04 11.51 -3.85
N ILE A 36 1.98 10.87 -3.14
CA ILE A 36 2.06 9.42 -3.02
C ILE A 36 1.32 9.01 -1.76
N GLU A 37 0.24 8.23 -1.90
CA GLU A 37 -0.50 7.70 -0.75
C GLU A 37 0.24 6.54 -0.10
N SER A 38 0.75 5.63 -0.92
CA SER A 38 1.55 4.50 -0.45
C SER A 38 2.63 4.13 -1.46
N LEU A 39 3.73 3.63 -0.94
CA LEU A 39 4.89 3.19 -1.71
C LEU A 39 5.40 1.89 -1.11
N THR A 40 5.47 0.86 -1.93
CA THR A 40 6.04 -0.43 -1.54
C THR A 40 7.12 -0.81 -2.54
N VAL A 41 8.27 -1.19 -2.05
CA VAL A 41 9.40 -1.61 -2.88
C VAL A 41 10.04 -2.86 -2.30
N ALA A 42 10.31 -3.82 -3.18
CA ALA A 42 11.07 -5.03 -2.81
C ALA A 42 11.80 -5.60 -4.03
N PRO A 43 12.95 -6.26 -3.83
CA PRO A 43 13.60 -7.01 -4.89
C PRO A 43 12.70 -8.12 -5.44
N ILE A 44 12.77 -8.32 -6.75
CA ILE A 44 12.13 -9.47 -7.40
C ILE A 44 13.02 -10.70 -7.16
N PRO A 45 12.46 -11.82 -6.63
CA PRO A 45 13.25 -13.01 -6.39
C PRO A 45 14.01 -13.50 -7.60
N ASN A 46 15.27 -13.89 -7.42
CA ASN A 46 16.18 -14.40 -8.46
C ASN A 46 16.40 -13.43 -9.64
N SER A 47 16.40 -12.13 -9.37
CA SER A 47 16.54 -11.07 -10.36
C SER A 47 17.38 -9.92 -9.80
N ASP A 48 17.98 -9.13 -10.66
CA ASP A 48 18.63 -7.85 -10.35
C ASP A 48 17.63 -6.67 -10.40
N MET A 49 16.35 -6.98 -10.48
CA MET A 49 15.25 -6.02 -10.57
C MET A 49 14.53 -5.86 -9.23
N SER A 50 13.86 -4.73 -9.07
CA SER A 50 12.93 -4.45 -7.97
C SER A 50 11.56 -4.09 -8.51
N HIS A 51 10.53 -4.45 -7.76
CA HIS A 51 9.16 -4.08 -8.01
C HIS A 51 8.76 -2.95 -7.06
N ILE A 52 8.29 -1.86 -7.63
CA ILE A 52 7.75 -0.71 -6.89
C ILE A 52 6.26 -0.63 -7.17
N THR A 53 5.46 -0.58 -6.13
CA THR A 53 4.01 -0.32 -6.23
C THR A 53 3.72 1.05 -5.63
N ILE A 54 3.12 1.92 -6.41
CA ILE A 54 2.79 3.30 -6.03
C ILE A 54 1.28 3.48 -6.11
N ALA A 55 0.66 3.85 -5.00
CA ALA A 55 -0.72 4.34 -4.98
C ALA A 55 -0.72 5.86 -4.92
N THR A 56 -1.49 6.48 -5.79
CA THR A 56 -1.61 7.94 -5.89
C THR A 56 -3.04 8.32 -6.32
N ASN A 57 -3.40 9.57 -6.14
CA ASN A 57 -4.65 10.15 -6.63
C ASN A 57 -4.36 11.08 -7.81
N GLY A 58 -5.13 10.92 -8.87
CA GLY A 58 -4.96 11.79 -10.02
C GLY A 58 -5.98 11.55 -11.13
N SER A 59 -6.05 12.51 -12.05
CA SER A 59 -6.81 12.37 -13.28
C SER A 59 -6.11 11.44 -14.27
N THR A 60 -6.85 10.90 -15.23
CA THR A 60 -6.29 10.08 -16.32
C THR A 60 -5.14 10.80 -17.06
N LYS A 61 -5.32 12.09 -17.34
CA LYS A 61 -4.28 12.90 -17.99
C LYS A 61 -3.00 13.00 -17.16
N LEU A 62 -3.14 13.12 -15.85
CA LEU A 62 -2.03 13.15 -14.91
C LEU A 62 -1.28 11.83 -14.92
N MET A 63 -2.01 10.72 -14.90
CA MET A 63 -1.43 9.38 -14.91
C MET A 63 -0.65 9.11 -16.19
N GLU A 64 -1.17 9.52 -17.34
CA GLU A 64 -0.45 9.44 -18.61
C GLU A 64 0.87 10.22 -18.58
N GLN A 65 0.88 11.42 -17.97
CA GLN A 65 2.09 12.21 -17.82
C GLN A 65 3.12 11.54 -16.93
N ILE A 66 2.69 11.01 -15.78
CA ILE A 66 3.54 10.27 -14.84
C ILE A 66 4.15 9.05 -15.53
N THR A 67 3.33 8.25 -16.20
CA THR A 67 3.77 7.03 -16.92
C THR A 67 4.81 7.37 -17.97
N LYS A 68 4.58 8.39 -18.78
CA LYS A 68 5.54 8.87 -19.79
C LYS A 68 6.87 9.32 -19.17
N GLN A 69 6.81 10.01 -18.03
CA GLN A 69 8.03 10.48 -17.35
C GLN A 69 8.80 9.31 -16.69
N LEU A 70 8.10 8.33 -16.12
CA LEU A 70 8.72 7.13 -15.57
C LEU A 70 9.46 6.35 -16.64
N HIS A 71 8.88 6.17 -17.82
CA HIS A 71 9.52 5.48 -18.94
C HIS A 71 10.82 6.16 -19.43
N LYS A 72 11.00 7.44 -19.19
CA LYS A 72 12.22 8.19 -19.55
C LYS A 72 13.37 7.96 -18.58
N LEU A 73 13.12 7.43 -17.40
CA LEU A 73 14.17 7.11 -16.44
C LEU A 73 14.91 5.84 -16.88
N ILE A 74 16.23 5.93 -17.06
CA ILE A 74 17.06 4.83 -17.55
C ILE A 74 16.91 3.53 -16.72
N PRO A 75 16.84 3.58 -15.36
CA PRO A 75 16.67 2.38 -14.55
C PRO A 75 15.27 1.74 -14.62
N VAL A 76 14.30 2.39 -15.23
CA VAL A 76 12.93 1.88 -15.36
C VAL A 76 12.83 0.95 -16.55
N TYR A 77 12.53 -0.31 -16.28
CA TYR A 77 12.35 -1.35 -17.28
C TYR A 77 10.90 -1.40 -17.80
N LYS A 78 9.93 -1.37 -16.90
CA LYS A 78 8.51 -1.48 -17.24
C LYS A 78 7.66 -0.66 -16.28
N VAL A 79 6.64 0.00 -16.82
CA VAL A 79 5.57 0.65 -16.05
C VAL A 79 4.25 -0.02 -16.41
N ILE A 80 3.50 -0.43 -15.40
CA ILE A 80 2.22 -1.13 -15.55
C ILE A 80 1.16 -0.30 -14.85
N GLU A 81 0.21 0.19 -15.61
CA GLU A 81 -1.02 0.81 -15.11
C GLU A 81 -2.18 -0.05 -15.61
N HIS A 82 -2.83 -0.77 -14.71
CA HIS A 82 -3.95 -1.64 -15.05
C HIS A 82 -5.18 -1.29 -14.22
N GLU A 83 -6.34 -1.40 -14.84
CA GLU A 83 -7.63 -1.24 -14.16
C GLU A 83 -7.99 -2.45 -13.30
N GLU A 84 -7.47 -3.64 -13.66
CA GLU A 84 -7.76 -4.91 -12.99
C GLU A 84 -6.52 -5.51 -12.29
N MET A 85 -6.14 -4.94 -11.17
CA MET A 85 -5.11 -5.50 -10.30
C MET A 85 -5.71 -6.22 -9.10
N VAL A 86 -5.03 -7.27 -8.64
CA VAL A 86 -5.22 -7.79 -7.29
C VAL A 86 -4.35 -6.97 -6.35
N GLU A 87 -4.98 -6.27 -5.42
CA GLU A 87 -4.30 -5.43 -4.45
C GLU A 87 -4.47 -5.99 -3.04
N LYS A 88 -3.40 -5.99 -2.27
CA LYS A 88 -3.40 -6.30 -0.84
C LYS A 88 -2.58 -5.28 -0.05
N GLU A 89 -3.04 -5.00 1.14
CA GLU A 89 -2.41 -4.14 2.13
C GLU A 89 -2.39 -4.86 3.48
N MET A 90 -1.31 -4.71 4.23
CA MET A 90 -1.16 -5.32 5.55
C MET A 90 -1.21 -4.25 6.64
N VAL A 91 -1.87 -4.58 7.75
CA VAL A 91 -1.93 -3.74 8.95
C VAL A 91 -1.53 -4.56 10.17
N LEU A 92 -0.73 -3.96 11.03
CA LEU A 92 -0.50 -4.41 12.40
C LEU A 92 -1.21 -3.44 13.35
N ALA A 93 -2.02 -3.98 14.25
CA ALA A 93 -2.73 -3.20 15.26
C ALA A 93 -2.46 -3.76 16.66
N LYS A 94 -2.13 -2.88 17.58
CA LYS A 94 -1.80 -3.20 18.98
C LYS A 94 -2.93 -2.73 19.89
N PHE A 95 -3.42 -3.63 20.74
CA PHE A 95 -4.50 -3.36 21.68
C PHE A 95 -4.08 -3.71 23.11
N PRO A 96 -4.64 -2.99 24.12
CA PRO A 96 -4.51 -3.39 25.51
C PRO A 96 -5.15 -4.76 25.74
N ILE A 97 -4.52 -5.62 26.55
CA ILE A 97 -5.06 -6.94 26.89
C ILE A 97 -6.34 -6.85 27.74
N ALA A 98 -6.59 -5.70 28.35
CA ALA A 98 -7.82 -5.43 29.09
C ALA A 98 -9.07 -5.29 28.20
N GLU A 99 -8.89 -5.08 26.90
CA GLU A 99 -9.97 -5.05 25.92
C GLU A 99 -10.53 -6.46 25.68
N ASN A 100 -11.69 -6.54 25.01
CA ASN A 100 -12.29 -7.83 24.67
C ASN A 100 -11.50 -8.58 23.61
N LEU A 101 -10.61 -9.49 24.01
CA LEU A 101 -9.74 -10.24 23.13
C LEU A 101 -10.51 -11.15 22.17
N ALA A 102 -11.65 -11.69 22.60
CA ALA A 102 -12.47 -12.55 21.75
C ALA A 102 -13.05 -11.74 20.57
N ASP A 103 -13.57 -10.55 20.83
CA ASP A 103 -14.11 -9.68 19.79
C ASP A 103 -13.01 -9.20 18.84
N ILE A 104 -11.84 -8.82 19.35
CA ILE A 104 -10.67 -8.42 18.54
C ILE A 104 -10.23 -9.59 17.65
N SER A 105 -10.19 -10.81 18.16
CA SER A 105 -9.83 -12.00 17.39
C SER A 105 -10.84 -12.27 16.27
N VAL A 106 -12.13 -12.21 16.56
CA VAL A 106 -13.21 -12.38 15.57
C VAL A 106 -13.16 -11.28 14.52
N LEU A 107 -12.97 -10.02 14.93
CA LEU A 107 -12.83 -8.89 14.01
C LEU A 107 -11.65 -9.12 13.05
N SER A 108 -10.49 -9.49 13.58
CA SER A 108 -9.30 -9.73 12.77
C SER A 108 -9.50 -10.87 11.77
N ALA A 109 -10.14 -11.96 12.20
CA ALA A 109 -10.45 -13.10 11.33
C ALA A 109 -11.39 -12.72 10.17
N ALA A 110 -12.34 -11.82 10.41
CA ALA A 110 -13.25 -11.31 9.37
C ALA A 110 -12.54 -10.54 8.25
N TYR A 111 -11.31 -10.05 8.51
CA TYR A 111 -10.47 -9.32 7.56
C TYR A 111 -9.18 -10.09 7.19
N ASN A 112 -9.27 -11.41 7.13
CA ASN A 112 -8.17 -12.31 6.76
C ASN A 112 -6.94 -12.16 7.66
N GLY A 113 -7.15 -12.00 8.95
CA GLY A 113 -6.09 -11.82 9.92
C GLY A 113 -6.25 -12.64 11.17
N GLY A 114 -5.43 -12.33 12.15
CA GLY A 114 -5.44 -12.98 13.44
C GLY A 114 -4.42 -12.40 14.40
N VAL A 115 -4.35 -12.99 15.57
CA VAL A 115 -3.38 -12.61 16.60
C VAL A 115 -1.99 -13.14 16.21
N VAL A 116 -1.01 -12.25 16.20
CA VAL A 116 0.39 -12.59 15.87
C VAL A 116 1.35 -12.46 17.03
N ASN A 117 0.96 -11.75 18.08
CA ASN A 117 1.75 -11.64 19.31
C ASN A 117 0.84 -11.39 20.50
N VAL A 118 1.13 -12.05 21.61
CA VAL A 118 0.48 -11.86 22.91
C VAL A 118 1.56 -11.56 23.95
N GLY A 119 1.56 -10.34 24.48
CA GLY A 119 2.40 -9.94 25.59
C GLY A 119 1.64 -9.95 26.92
N GLU A 120 2.26 -9.47 27.99
CA GLU A 120 1.65 -9.40 29.31
C GLU A 120 0.53 -8.30 29.37
N GLU A 121 0.73 -7.20 28.68
CA GLU A 121 -0.18 -6.04 28.71
C GLU A 121 -0.86 -5.76 27.36
N MET A 122 -0.31 -6.27 26.28
CA MET A 122 -0.70 -5.95 24.91
C MET A 122 -0.85 -7.17 24.04
N ILE A 123 -1.77 -7.08 23.08
CA ILE A 123 -1.96 -8.04 22.00
C ILE A 123 -1.75 -7.34 20.67
N ILE A 124 -1.11 -8.02 19.72
CA ILE A 124 -0.92 -7.51 18.35
C ILE A 124 -1.66 -8.44 17.41
N VAL A 125 -2.47 -7.84 16.54
CA VAL A 125 -3.14 -8.52 15.43
C VAL A 125 -2.55 -8.05 14.10
N MET A 126 -2.57 -8.93 13.12
CA MET A 126 -2.24 -8.64 11.74
C MET A 126 -3.45 -8.94 10.87
N VAL A 127 -3.75 -8.05 9.95
CA VAL A 127 -4.74 -8.25 8.89
C VAL A 127 -4.12 -7.94 7.53
N ALA A 128 -4.51 -8.67 6.50
CA ALA A 128 -4.06 -8.43 5.14
C ALA A 128 -5.22 -8.64 4.17
N ASP A 129 -5.69 -7.55 3.59
CA ASP A 129 -6.88 -7.57 2.74
C ASP A 129 -6.83 -6.44 1.69
N GLU A 130 -7.87 -6.34 0.89
CA GLU A 130 -8.04 -5.24 -0.05
C GLU A 130 -8.08 -3.87 0.66
N PRO A 131 -7.54 -2.79 0.06
CA PRO A 131 -7.46 -1.48 0.71
C PRO A 131 -8.77 -0.96 1.30
N LYS A 132 -9.91 -1.18 0.63
CA LYS A 132 -11.23 -0.80 1.17
C LYS A 132 -11.59 -1.56 2.43
N ARG A 133 -11.29 -2.84 2.48
CA ARG A 133 -11.55 -3.70 3.65
C ARG A 133 -10.61 -3.35 4.80
N ILE A 134 -9.36 -3.02 4.51
CA ILE A 134 -8.39 -2.51 5.50
C ILE A 134 -8.90 -1.21 6.15
N LYS A 135 -9.42 -0.29 5.36
CA LYS A 135 -10.04 0.94 5.89
C LYS A 135 -11.19 0.64 6.84
N HIS A 136 -12.10 -0.27 6.46
CA HIS A 136 -13.20 -0.69 7.34
C HIS A 136 -12.71 -1.39 8.61
N PHE A 137 -11.66 -2.21 8.51
CA PHE A 137 -11.04 -2.82 9.69
C PHE A 137 -10.51 -1.75 10.65
N ILE A 138 -9.77 -0.76 10.16
CA ILE A 138 -9.22 0.32 10.97
C ILE A 138 -10.33 1.09 11.68
N GLU A 139 -11.41 1.43 10.96
CA GLU A 139 -12.58 2.12 11.52
C GLU A 139 -13.27 1.27 12.63
N ALA A 140 -13.47 -0.02 12.39
CA ALA A 140 -14.07 -0.93 13.36
C ALA A 140 -13.16 -1.17 14.57
N ALA A 141 -11.86 -1.23 14.37
CA ALA A 141 -10.88 -1.45 15.43
C ALA A 141 -10.81 -0.30 16.44
N GLN A 142 -11.20 0.92 16.06
CA GLN A 142 -11.17 2.09 16.96
C GLN A 142 -12.00 1.91 18.23
N ARG A 143 -13.06 1.12 18.18
CA ARG A 143 -13.92 0.85 19.36
C ARG A 143 -13.22 0.06 20.46
N TYR A 144 -12.10 -0.59 20.13
CA TYR A 144 -11.28 -1.37 21.08
C TYR A 144 -10.02 -0.63 21.52
N ASN A 145 -9.97 0.67 21.36
CA ASN A 145 -8.88 1.56 21.83
C ASN A 145 -7.48 1.07 21.42
N PRO A 146 -7.18 0.92 20.14
CA PRO A 146 -5.84 0.53 19.71
C PRO A 146 -4.81 1.55 20.18
N CYS A 147 -3.70 1.07 20.74
CA CYS A 147 -2.58 1.92 21.18
C CYS A 147 -1.74 2.37 19.99
N GLU A 148 -1.68 1.54 18.95
CA GLU A 148 -0.88 1.79 17.74
C GLU A 148 -1.44 1.01 16.56
N ILE A 149 -1.48 1.64 15.41
CA ILE A 149 -1.84 1.03 14.13
C ILE A 149 -0.75 1.38 13.12
N VAL A 150 -0.14 0.37 12.52
CA VAL A 150 0.88 0.54 11.48
C VAL A 150 0.38 -0.09 10.20
N CYS A 151 0.28 0.71 9.15
CA CYS A 151 -0.12 0.26 7.82
C CYS A 151 1.11 0.06 6.94
N GLY A 152 1.14 -1.05 6.22
CA GLY A 152 2.06 -1.24 5.10
C GLY A 152 1.56 -0.52 3.86
N GLY A 153 2.38 -0.47 2.83
CA GLY A 153 1.93 -0.02 1.52
C GLY A 153 1.19 -1.11 0.77
N VAL A 154 0.51 -0.71 -0.30
CA VAL A 154 -0.19 -1.62 -1.19
C VAL A 154 0.80 -2.45 -2.00
N VAL A 155 0.55 -3.74 -2.10
CA VAL A 155 1.18 -4.64 -3.07
C VAL A 155 0.13 -4.98 -4.12
N ALA A 156 0.48 -4.87 -5.39
CA ALA A 156 -0.44 -5.11 -6.49
C ALA A 156 0.19 -6.00 -7.56
N ILE A 157 -0.62 -6.87 -8.13
CA ILE A 157 -0.24 -7.73 -9.25
C ILE A 157 -1.38 -7.76 -10.28
N GLU A 158 -1.03 -7.82 -11.54
CA GLU A 158 -1.95 -8.01 -12.66
C GLU A 158 -2.63 -9.38 -12.57
N ARG A 159 -3.91 -9.45 -12.94
CA ARG A 159 -4.68 -10.70 -13.03
C ARG A 159 -4.29 -11.54 -14.24
#